data_c969f0cc6aa2b8c3b14a22dc4002c382
#
_entry.id   c969f0cc6aa2b8c3b14a22dc4002c382
#
_cell.length_a   1.000
_cell.length_b   1.000
_cell.length_c   1.000
_cell.angle_alpha   90.00
_cell.angle_beta   90.00
_cell.angle_gamma   90.00
#
_symmetry.space_group_name_H-M   'P 1'
#
loop_
_entity.id
_entity.type
_entity.pdbx_description
1 polymer ?
#
loop_
_entity_poly.entity_id
_entity_poly.type
_entity_poly.pdbx_seq_one_letter_code
_entity_poly.pdbx_strand_id
1 'polypeptide(L)'
;GAATGTSEANGISDAGTTVVGQSTGAGPEFLPFKWVSGGAGLTALALVPGATEGSAEDISGDGAIIVGQCSTAHVPRATLWNAVGTPIDLGLLPGGGSYSVATATNFDGSVVVGYAADAYGDSRAFVWEASTGMRDLRDLLINQGLEPKLRGWRLENVNSISSNGKVVAGTGFNPTGRREAFIAFLP
;
A
#
# COMPACT_ATOMS: atom_id res chain seq x y z
N GLY A 1 -25.32 21.55 -7.13
CA GLY A 1 -25.98 20.41 -6.54
C GLY A 1 -25.08 19.79 -5.51
N ALA A 2 -25.58 19.38 -4.35
CA ALA A 2 -24.79 18.69 -3.35
C ALA A 2 -24.23 17.40 -3.96
N ALA A 3 -22.93 17.16 -3.86
CA ALA A 3 -22.36 15.89 -4.22
C ALA A 3 -22.98 14.82 -3.32
N THR A 4 -23.62 13.84 -3.90
CA THR A 4 -24.26 12.72 -3.16
C THR A 4 -23.27 11.60 -2.85
N GLY A 5 -21.98 11.81 -3.13
CA GLY A 5 -20.92 10.84 -2.94
C GLY A 5 -20.41 10.80 -1.50
N THR A 6 -19.81 9.66 -1.14
CA THR A 6 -19.04 9.47 0.10
C THR A 6 -17.55 9.67 -0.17
N SER A 7 -16.80 10.08 0.84
CA SER A 7 -15.34 10.17 0.77
C SER A 7 -14.71 9.79 2.10
N GLU A 8 -13.52 9.20 2.04
CA GLU A 8 -12.71 8.79 3.18
C GLU A 8 -11.30 9.33 3.01
N ALA A 9 -10.72 9.86 4.09
CA ALA A 9 -9.34 10.31 4.12
C ALA A 9 -8.50 9.26 4.83
N ASN A 10 -7.44 8.76 4.18
CA ASN A 10 -6.64 7.65 4.66
C ASN A 10 -5.22 8.08 5.07
N GLY A 11 -4.63 9.06 4.37
CA GLY A 11 -3.26 9.51 4.60
C GLY A 11 -3.12 11.02 4.57
N ILE A 12 -2.10 11.53 5.26
CA ILE A 12 -1.74 12.94 5.32
C ILE A 12 -0.21 13.09 5.36
N SER A 13 0.32 14.03 4.57
CA SER A 13 1.76 14.36 4.59
C SER A 13 2.20 14.96 5.93
N ASP A 14 3.48 14.84 6.31
CA ASP A 14 4.01 15.34 7.59
C ASP A 14 3.80 16.86 7.77
N ALA A 15 3.84 17.62 6.69
CA ALA A 15 3.53 19.05 6.71
C ALA A 15 2.03 19.37 6.89
N GLY A 16 1.14 18.37 6.85
CA GLY A 16 -0.32 18.55 6.93
C GLY A 16 -0.93 19.27 5.72
N THR A 17 -0.18 19.40 4.64
CA THR A 17 -0.60 20.18 3.46
C THR A 17 -1.28 19.35 2.37
N THR A 18 -1.12 18.03 2.40
CA THR A 18 -1.74 17.12 1.42
C THR A 18 -2.43 15.98 2.15
N VAL A 19 -3.68 15.72 1.79
CA VAL A 19 -4.50 14.61 2.28
C VAL A 19 -4.86 13.73 1.09
N VAL A 20 -4.85 12.42 1.27
CA VAL A 20 -5.23 11.43 0.25
C VAL A 20 -6.30 10.48 0.76
N GLY A 21 -6.99 9.84 -0.16
CA GLY A 21 -8.05 8.90 0.18
C GLY A 21 -8.84 8.45 -1.04
N GLN A 22 -10.12 8.14 -0.83
CA GLN A 22 -11.03 7.69 -1.87
C GLN A 22 -12.36 8.44 -1.83
N SER A 23 -13.04 8.56 -2.96
CA SER A 23 -14.34 9.21 -3.07
C SER A 23 -15.15 8.61 -4.21
N THR A 24 -16.45 8.41 -4.02
CA THR A 24 -17.35 7.93 -5.08
C THR A 24 -17.70 9.02 -6.11
N GLY A 25 -17.45 10.32 -5.81
CA GLY A 25 -17.86 11.38 -6.72
C GLY A 25 -19.34 11.29 -7.11
N ALA A 26 -19.64 11.30 -8.42
CA ALA A 26 -21.00 11.17 -8.95
C ALA A 26 -21.35 9.73 -9.36
N GLY A 27 -20.40 8.80 -9.34
CA GLY A 27 -20.58 7.39 -9.71
C GLY A 27 -20.62 6.47 -8.49
N PRO A 28 -20.85 5.17 -8.69
CA PRO A 28 -20.84 4.18 -7.62
C PRO A 28 -19.43 3.75 -7.19
N GLU A 29 -18.44 3.92 -8.07
CA GLU A 29 -17.09 3.43 -7.87
C GLU A 29 -16.26 4.41 -7.06
N PHE A 30 -15.40 3.89 -6.17
CA PHE A 30 -14.43 4.70 -5.46
C PHE A 30 -13.25 5.05 -6.38
N LEU A 31 -12.89 6.34 -6.38
CA LEU A 31 -11.74 6.87 -7.09
C LEU A 31 -10.75 7.46 -6.09
N PRO A 32 -9.44 7.21 -6.28
CA PRO A 32 -8.42 7.78 -5.41
C PRO A 32 -8.35 9.29 -5.62
N PHE A 33 -8.15 10.03 -4.55
CA PHE A 33 -8.02 11.49 -4.61
C PHE A 33 -6.83 12.00 -3.80
N LYS A 34 -6.41 13.21 -4.12
CA LYS A 34 -5.62 14.11 -3.26
C LYS A 34 -6.35 15.42 -3.04
N TRP A 35 -6.19 15.98 -1.85
CA TRP A 35 -6.55 17.34 -1.50
C TRP A 35 -5.29 18.07 -1.05
N VAL A 36 -5.12 19.32 -1.49
CA VAL A 36 -3.97 20.16 -1.12
C VAL A 36 -4.50 21.41 -0.43
N SER A 37 -3.87 21.78 0.68
CA SER A 37 -4.23 22.99 1.44
C SER A 37 -4.13 24.24 0.56
N GLY A 38 -5.20 25.06 0.58
CA GLY A 38 -5.31 26.23 -0.30
C GLY A 38 -5.69 25.93 -1.75
N GLY A 39 -5.88 24.66 -2.10
CA GLY A 39 -6.35 24.24 -3.44
C GLY A 39 -7.87 24.31 -3.61
N ALA A 40 -8.33 24.04 -4.83
CA ALA A 40 -9.73 24.16 -5.23
C ALA A 40 -10.66 23.01 -4.75
N GLY A 41 -10.15 22.05 -3.97
CA GLY A 41 -10.92 20.88 -3.47
C GLY A 41 -10.22 19.56 -3.74
N LEU A 42 -11.01 18.47 -3.81
CA LEU A 42 -10.49 17.14 -4.11
C LEU A 42 -10.11 17.05 -5.60
N THR A 43 -8.92 16.52 -5.87
CA THR A 43 -8.44 16.21 -7.23
C THR A 43 -8.32 14.71 -7.37
N ALA A 44 -9.04 14.11 -8.32
CA ALA A 44 -8.91 12.68 -8.62
C ALA A 44 -7.49 12.35 -9.09
N LEU A 45 -6.95 11.25 -8.61
CA LEU A 45 -5.71 10.67 -9.12
C LEU A 45 -6.03 9.79 -10.35
N ALA A 46 -5.10 9.76 -11.30
CA ALA A 46 -5.24 8.90 -12.47
C ALA A 46 -5.19 7.42 -12.07
N LEU A 47 -5.97 6.58 -12.75
CA LEU A 47 -5.92 5.13 -12.57
C LEU A 47 -4.87 4.51 -13.51
N VAL A 48 -4.34 3.35 -13.15
CA VAL A 48 -3.54 2.54 -14.09
C VAL A 48 -4.40 2.12 -15.29
N PRO A 49 -3.82 1.90 -16.49
CA PRO A 49 -4.58 1.50 -17.67
C PRO A 49 -5.48 0.28 -17.42
N GLY A 50 -6.76 0.40 -17.78
CA GLY A 50 -7.76 -0.67 -17.61
C GLY A 50 -8.43 -0.74 -16.23
N ALA A 51 -7.96 0.01 -15.24
CA ALA A 51 -8.64 0.08 -13.95
C ALA A 51 -9.87 1.02 -14.01
N THR A 52 -10.89 0.70 -13.23
CA THR A 52 -12.14 1.46 -13.14
C THR A 52 -12.37 2.08 -11.76
N GLU A 53 -11.64 1.64 -10.76
CA GLU A 53 -11.74 2.08 -9.37
C GLU A 53 -10.39 2.07 -8.69
N GLY A 54 -10.28 2.66 -7.52
CA GLY A 54 -9.05 2.66 -6.72
C GLY A 54 -9.20 3.45 -5.42
N SER A 55 -8.18 3.32 -4.59
CA SER A 55 -8.04 4.04 -3.32
C SER A 55 -6.60 4.45 -3.12
N ALA A 56 -6.39 5.66 -2.61
CA ALA A 56 -5.10 6.08 -2.06
C ALA A 56 -5.12 5.78 -0.55
N GLU A 57 -4.16 4.98 -0.08
CA GLU A 57 -4.11 4.50 1.31
C GLU A 57 -3.16 5.34 2.16
N ASP A 58 -2.05 5.78 1.59
CA ASP A 58 -1.03 6.54 2.31
C ASP A 58 -0.29 7.51 1.39
N ILE A 59 0.42 8.46 2.00
CA ILE A 59 1.28 9.43 1.33
C ILE A 59 2.59 9.57 2.09
N SER A 60 3.71 9.66 1.36
CA SER A 60 5.03 9.88 1.95
C SER A 60 5.08 11.15 2.81
N GLY A 61 5.94 11.17 3.83
CA GLY A 61 6.05 12.31 4.74
C GLY A 61 6.36 13.62 4.01
N ASP A 62 7.17 13.58 2.95
CA ASP A 62 7.47 14.74 2.10
C ASP A 62 6.32 15.15 1.16
N GLY A 63 5.25 14.34 1.07
CA GLY A 63 4.07 14.60 0.25
C GLY A 63 4.24 14.32 -1.24
N ALA A 64 5.35 13.70 -1.67
CA ALA A 64 5.66 13.52 -3.08
C ALA A 64 5.09 12.21 -3.67
N ILE A 65 5.02 11.16 -2.86
CA ILE A 65 4.60 9.82 -3.30
C ILE A 65 3.31 9.42 -2.59
N ILE A 66 2.34 8.96 -3.36
CA ILE A 66 1.08 8.41 -2.85
C ILE A 66 1.06 6.92 -3.17
N VAL A 67 0.56 6.10 -2.26
CA VAL A 67 0.44 4.66 -2.46
C VAL A 67 -0.99 4.17 -2.15
N GLY A 68 -1.36 3.05 -2.74
CA GLY A 68 -2.67 2.45 -2.56
C GLY A 68 -2.94 1.35 -3.57
N GLN A 69 -4.10 1.40 -4.21
CA GLN A 69 -4.49 0.40 -5.22
C GLN A 69 -5.31 1.01 -6.35
N CYS A 70 -5.23 0.40 -7.51
CA CYS A 70 -6.21 0.52 -8.60
C CYS A 70 -6.76 -0.87 -8.91
N SER A 71 -8.07 -0.97 -9.21
CA SER A 71 -8.71 -2.27 -9.45
C SER A 71 -9.30 -2.36 -10.85
N THR A 72 -9.12 -3.54 -11.45
CA THR A 72 -9.80 -3.96 -12.69
C THR A 72 -10.74 -5.10 -12.34
N ALA A 73 -12.04 -4.96 -12.63
CA ALA A 73 -13.08 -5.93 -12.25
C ALA A 73 -12.99 -6.33 -10.76
N HIS A 74 -12.80 -5.34 -9.87
CA HIS A 74 -12.65 -5.48 -8.41
C HIS A 74 -11.42 -6.28 -7.95
N VAL A 75 -10.46 -6.53 -8.82
CA VAL A 75 -9.17 -7.15 -8.45
C VAL A 75 -8.13 -6.05 -8.26
N PRO A 76 -7.66 -5.82 -7.01
CA PRO A 76 -6.76 -4.74 -6.70
C PRO A 76 -5.31 -5.04 -7.13
N ARG A 77 -4.64 -3.97 -7.58
CA ARG A 77 -3.20 -3.93 -7.89
C ARG A 77 -2.56 -2.79 -7.10
N ALA A 78 -1.56 -3.12 -6.31
CA ALA A 78 -0.78 -2.12 -5.59
C ALA A 78 -0.26 -1.07 -6.55
N THR A 79 -0.56 0.19 -6.25
CA THR A 79 -0.28 1.33 -7.14
C THR A 79 0.47 2.39 -6.36
N LEU A 80 1.46 2.98 -7.02
CA LEU A 80 2.17 4.17 -6.57
C LEU A 80 1.87 5.31 -7.54
N TRP A 81 1.51 6.47 -7.04
CA TRP A 81 1.45 7.72 -7.81
C TRP A 81 2.69 8.56 -7.48
N ASN A 82 3.47 8.86 -8.50
CA ASN A 82 4.67 9.70 -8.34
C ASN A 82 4.30 11.18 -8.13
N ALA A 83 5.29 12.03 -7.88
CA ALA A 83 5.11 13.46 -7.57
C ALA A 83 4.30 14.23 -8.62
N VAL A 84 4.30 13.78 -9.90
CA VAL A 84 3.49 14.39 -10.97
C VAL A 84 2.12 13.71 -11.14
N GLY A 85 1.77 12.74 -10.28
CA GLY A 85 0.49 12.05 -10.28
C GLY A 85 0.36 10.91 -11.30
N THR A 86 1.47 10.44 -11.88
CA THR A 86 1.46 9.28 -12.79
C THR A 86 1.34 8.00 -11.98
N PRO A 87 0.34 7.14 -12.27
CA PRO A 87 0.19 5.86 -11.59
C PRO A 87 1.19 4.83 -12.12
N ILE A 88 1.73 4.03 -11.22
CA ILE A 88 2.67 2.93 -11.48
C ILE A 88 2.13 1.68 -10.80
N ASP A 89 1.85 0.62 -11.57
CA ASP A 89 1.52 -0.70 -11.02
C ASP A 89 2.78 -1.32 -10.41
N LEU A 90 2.73 -1.64 -9.12
CA LEU A 90 3.87 -2.22 -8.38
C LEU A 90 4.04 -3.72 -8.62
N GLY A 91 3.11 -4.34 -9.33
CA GLY A 91 3.15 -5.74 -9.67
C GLY A 91 2.55 -6.67 -8.61
N LEU A 92 2.98 -7.92 -8.67
CA LEU A 92 2.60 -9.01 -7.78
C LEU A 92 3.85 -9.64 -7.17
N LEU A 93 3.67 -10.45 -6.13
CA LEU A 93 4.75 -11.26 -5.59
C LEU A 93 5.32 -12.22 -6.66
N PRO A 94 6.64 -12.47 -6.65
CA PRO A 94 7.23 -13.53 -7.47
C PRO A 94 6.55 -14.88 -7.21
N GLY A 95 6.31 -15.65 -8.27
CA GLY A 95 5.60 -16.93 -8.20
C GLY A 95 4.10 -16.84 -8.49
N GLY A 96 3.57 -15.64 -8.65
CA GLY A 96 2.20 -15.39 -9.07
C GLY A 96 1.22 -15.32 -7.90
N GLY A 97 0.30 -14.42 -8.02
CA GLY A 97 -0.85 -14.22 -7.14
C GLY A 97 -1.90 -13.44 -7.92
N SER A 98 -3.08 -13.26 -7.35
CA SER A 98 -4.17 -12.60 -8.07
C SER A 98 -4.31 -11.12 -7.74
N TYR A 99 -3.80 -10.65 -6.59
CA TYR A 99 -3.98 -9.28 -6.13
C TYR A 99 -2.78 -8.75 -5.33
N SER A 100 -2.69 -7.43 -5.23
CA SER A 100 -1.77 -6.73 -4.32
C SER A 100 -2.37 -5.39 -3.88
N VAL A 101 -2.04 -4.93 -2.67
CA VAL A 101 -2.47 -3.65 -2.10
C VAL A 101 -1.31 -3.02 -1.35
N ALA A 102 -0.96 -1.79 -1.68
CA ALA A 102 0.00 -1.00 -0.91
C ALA A 102 -0.73 -0.27 0.22
N THR A 103 -0.24 -0.38 1.45
CA THR A 103 -0.90 0.14 2.66
C THR A 103 -0.16 1.31 3.29
N ALA A 104 1.17 1.36 3.14
CA ALA A 104 1.98 2.44 3.72
C ALA A 104 3.28 2.64 2.95
N THR A 105 3.87 3.83 3.13
CA THR A 105 5.18 4.19 2.58
C THR A 105 6.00 4.99 3.59
N ASN A 106 7.33 4.98 3.43
CA ASN A 106 8.24 5.76 4.28
C ASN A 106 8.28 7.25 3.89
N PHE A 107 9.12 8.04 4.57
CA PHE A 107 9.14 9.50 4.43
C PHE A 107 9.32 10.00 2.99
N ASP A 108 10.17 9.37 2.20
CA ASP A 108 10.49 9.78 0.81
C ASP A 108 9.84 8.90 -0.27
N GLY A 109 8.99 7.95 0.11
CA GLY A 109 8.31 7.06 -0.83
C GLY A 109 9.19 5.98 -1.45
N SER A 110 10.44 5.81 -0.99
CA SER A 110 11.39 4.84 -1.56
C SER A 110 11.08 3.39 -1.18
N VAL A 111 10.40 3.19 -0.06
CA VAL A 111 9.97 1.86 0.43
C VAL A 111 8.46 1.85 0.58
N VAL A 112 7.81 0.92 -0.10
CA VAL A 112 6.36 0.70 -0.03
C VAL A 112 6.09 -0.67 0.57
N VAL A 113 5.10 -0.75 1.44
CA VAL A 113 4.71 -1.99 2.11
C VAL A 113 3.22 -2.26 1.96
N GLY A 114 2.83 -3.50 2.18
CA GLY A 114 1.43 -3.90 2.08
C GLY A 114 1.25 -5.41 2.12
N TYR A 115 0.28 -5.89 1.36
CA TYR A 115 0.00 -7.31 1.22
C TYR A 115 -0.35 -7.69 -0.21
N ALA A 116 -0.05 -8.93 -0.57
CA ALA A 116 -0.35 -9.49 -1.89
C ALA A 116 -0.66 -10.98 -1.77
N ALA A 117 -1.43 -11.52 -2.71
CA ALA A 117 -1.66 -12.96 -2.78
C ALA A 117 -0.39 -13.68 -3.22
N ASP A 118 -0.13 -14.85 -2.63
CA ASP A 118 0.81 -15.83 -3.20
C ASP A 118 0.12 -16.69 -4.27
N ALA A 119 0.83 -17.68 -4.82
CA ALA A 119 0.32 -18.58 -5.86
C ALA A 119 -0.88 -19.44 -5.40
N TYR A 120 -1.10 -19.58 -4.10
CA TYR A 120 -2.21 -20.33 -3.51
C TYR A 120 -3.39 -19.43 -3.12
N GLY A 121 -3.24 -18.10 -3.28
CA GLY A 121 -4.24 -17.11 -2.88
C GLY A 121 -4.13 -16.68 -1.41
N ASP A 122 -3.13 -17.17 -0.68
CA ASP A 122 -2.87 -16.74 0.69
C ASP A 122 -2.27 -15.32 0.72
N SER A 123 -2.76 -14.49 1.64
CA SER A 123 -2.21 -13.13 1.85
C SER A 123 -0.82 -13.21 2.46
N ARG A 124 0.11 -12.43 1.89
CA ARG A 124 1.52 -12.30 2.29
C ARG A 124 1.90 -10.83 2.41
N ALA A 125 2.59 -10.51 3.49
CA ALA A 125 3.21 -9.20 3.66
C ALA A 125 4.31 -8.99 2.62
N PHE A 126 4.35 -7.81 1.99
CA PHE A 126 5.39 -7.48 1.04
C PHE A 126 6.14 -6.19 1.41
N VAL A 127 7.35 -6.08 0.87
CA VAL A 127 8.14 -4.85 0.75
C VAL A 127 8.45 -4.65 -0.73
N TRP A 128 8.27 -3.42 -1.20
CA TRP A 128 8.61 -3.01 -2.57
C TRP A 128 9.60 -1.84 -2.54
N GLU A 129 10.58 -1.90 -3.41
CA GLU A 129 11.52 -0.83 -3.72
C GLU A 129 11.72 -0.79 -5.24
N ALA A 130 11.98 0.40 -5.81
CA ALA A 130 12.14 0.54 -7.27
C ALA A 130 13.28 -0.30 -7.86
N SER A 131 14.33 -0.57 -7.08
CA SER A 131 15.51 -1.34 -7.51
C SER A 131 15.29 -2.85 -7.52
N THR A 132 14.37 -3.38 -6.69
CA THR A 132 14.21 -4.82 -6.47
C THR A 132 12.81 -5.35 -6.80
N GLY A 133 11.83 -4.43 -6.97
CA GLY A 133 10.44 -4.79 -7.13
C GLY A 133 9.80 -5.32 -5.84
N MET A 134 8.66 -6.00 -5.97
CA MET A 134 7.91 -6.56 -4.85
C MET A 134 8.56 -7.85 -4.35
N ARG A 135 8.76 -7.94 -3.04
CA ARG A 135 9.39 -9.10 -2.36
C ARG A 135 8.53 -9.52 -1.15
N ASP A 136 8.39 -10.82 -0.93
CA ASP A 136 7.78 -11.34 0.31
C ASP A 136 8.63 -10.91 1.52
N LEU A 137 8.00 -10.29 2.52
CA LEU A 137 8.67 -9.82 3.72
C LEU A 137 9.31 -10.97 4.50
N ARG A 138 8.63 -12.12 4.60
CA ARG A 138 9.15 -13.28 5.33
C ARG A 138 10.41 -13.81 4.68
N ASP A 139 10.44 -13.92 3.35
CA ASP A 139 11.62 -14.38 2.61
C ASP A 139 12.78 -13.39 2.75
N LEU A 140 12.51 -12.09 2.72
CA LEU A 140 13.50 -11.05 2.98
C LEU A 140 14.14 -11.23 4.38
N LEU A 141 13.33 -11.46 5.41
CA LEU A 141 13.80 -11.64 6.80
C LEU A 141 14.55 -12.98 6.97
N ILE A 142 14.13 -14.03 6.28
CA ILE A 142 14.87 -15.33 6.27
C ILE A 142 16.26 -15.15 5.68
N ASN A 143 16.38 -14.41 4.59
CA ASN A 143 17.67 -14.12 3.96
C ASN A 143 18.60 -13.28 4.86
N GLN A 144 18.07 -12.62 5.89
CA GLN A 144 18.83 -11.95 6.95
C GLN A 144 19.21 -12.87 8.14
N GLY A 145 18.91 -14.16 8.05
CA GLY A 145 19.20 -15.13 9.11
C GLY A 145 18.16 -15.23 10.22
N LEU A 146 16.96 -14.67 10.01
CA LEU A 146 15.87 -14.69 11.02
C LEU A 146 14.96 -15.94 10.90
N GLU A 147 15.32 -16.93 10.08
CA GLU A 147 14.56 -18.18 9.91
C GLU A 147 14.14 -18.82 11.24
N PRO A 148 15.00 -18.96 12.25
CA PRO A 148 14.59 -19.58 13.53
C PRO A 148 13.45 -18.85 14.25
N LYS A 149 13.40 -17.51 14.15
CA LYS A 149 12.36 -16.67 14.76
C LYS A 149 11.06 -16.70 13.97
N LEU A 150 11.13 -17.00 12.67
CA LEU A 150 9.98 -17.01 11.76
C LEU A 150 9.38 -18.41 11.54
N ARG A 151 9.92 -19.44 12.23
CA ARG A 151 9.43 -20.82 12.11
C ARG A 151 7.94 -20.89 12.49
N GLY A 152 7.11 -21.34 11.53
CA GLY A 152 5.67 -21.45 11.71
C GLY A 152 4.89 -20.14 11.68
N TRP A 153 5.55 -18.98 11.53
CA TRP A 153 4.87 -17.72 11.30
C TRP A 153 4.49 -17.55 9.82
N ARG A 154 3.29 -17.02 9.57
CA ARG A 154 2.86 -16.46 8.29
C ARG A 154 2.62 -14.97 8.48
N LEU A 155 3.47 -14.14 7.88
CA LEU A 155 3.31 -12.69 7.88
C LEU A 155 2.28 -12.32 6.80
N GLU A 156 1.12 -11.79 7.23
CA GLU A 156 -0.05 -11.66 6.37
C GLU A 156 -0.14 -10.30 5.69
N ASN A 157 0.08 -9.24 6.45
CA ASN A 157 0.11 -7.87 5.94
C ASN A 157 1.05 -6.98 6.75
N VAL A 158 1.51 -5.89 6.14
CA VAL A 158 2.12 -4.76 6.83
C VAL A 158 1.12 -3.61 6.81
N ASN A 159 0.93 -2.95 7.96
CA ASN A 159 0.00 -1.83 8.10
C ASN A 159 0.72 -0.48 8.17
N SER A 160 1.98 -0.48 8.56
CA SER A 160 2.75 0.75 8.79
C SER A 160 4.24 0.53 8.64
N ILE A 161 4.94 1.59 8.28
CA ILE A 161 6.40 1.63 8.18
C ILE A 161 6.91 2.92 8.82
N SER A 162 8.08 2.85 9.46
CA SER A 162 8.73 4.02 10.03
C SER A 162 9.22 5.00 8.95
N SER A 163 9.29 6.29 9.27
CA SER A 163 9.75 7.34 8.32
C SER A 163 11.11 7.05 7.70
N ASN A 164 12.02 6.39 8.40
CA ASN A 164 13.34 6.01 7.87
C ASN A 164 13.32 4.71 7.04
N GLY A 165 12.17 4.08 6.83
CA GLY A 165 12.02 2.86 6.05
C GLY A 165 12.58 1.59 6.71
N LYS A 166 12.96 1.62 8.00
CA LYS A 166 13.70 0.51 8.64
C LYS A 166 12.87 -0.38 9.54
N VAL A 167 11.70 0.03 9.96
CA VAL A 167 10.84 -0.75 10.88
C VAL A 167 9.45 -0.83 10.31
N VAL A 168 8.91 -2.04 10.25
CA VAL A 168 7.55 -2.29 9.81
C VAL A 168 6.73 -2.95 10.91
N ALA A 169 5.45 -2.63 10.97
CA ALA A 169 4.48 -3.27 11.86
C ALA A 169 3.32 -3.84 11.05
N GLY A 170 2.87 -5.02 11.43
CA GLY A 170 1.81 -5.71 10.70
C GLY A 170 1.14 -6.80 11.52
N THR A 171 0.35 -7.62 10.85
CA THR A 171 -0.32 -8.78 11.44
C THR A 171 0.01 -10.05 10.67
N GLY A 172 -0.01 -11.16 11.39
CA GLY A 172 0.25 -12.49 10.83
C GLY A 172 -0.29 -13.58 11.72
N PHE A 173 -0.10 -14.81 11.31
CA PHE A 173 -0.44 -15.98 12.11
C PHE A 173 0.81 -16.55 12.75
N ASN A 174 0.77 -16.71 14.07
CA ASN A 174 1.83 -17.35 14.84
C ASN A 174 1.81 -18.88 14.63
N PRO A 175 2.82 -19.62 15.16
CA PRO A 175 2.88 -21.09 15.01
C PRO A 175 1.69 -21.87 15.60
N THR A 176 0.88 -21.24 16.46
CA THR A 176 -0.33 -21.86 17.04
C THR A 176 -1.60 -21.53 16.23
N GLY A 177 -1.47 -20.81 15.10
CA GLY A 177 -2.58 -20.42 14.24
C GLY A 177 -3.38 -19.20 14.75
N ARG A 178 -2.87 -18.48 15.75
CA ARG A 178 -3.50 -17.24 16.24
C ARG A 178 -2.99 -16.03 15.45
N ARG A 179 -3.90 -15.12 15.14
CA ARG A 179 -3.55 -13.84 14.52
C ARG A 179 -2.96 -12.91 15.57
N GLU A 180 -1.73 -12.44 15.32
CA GLU A 180 -0.98 -11.56 16.23
C GLU A 180 -0.28 -10.46 15.45
N ALA A 181 0.02 -9.36 16.14
CA ALA A 181 0.85 -8.30 15.59
C ALA A 181 2.33 -8.73 15.58
N PHE A 182 3.06 -8.24 14.59
CA PHE A 182 4.51 -8.35 14.52
C PHE A 182 5.17 -7.01 14.29
N ILE A 183 6.43 -6.91 14.67
CA ILE A 183 7.35 -5.83 14.31
C ILE A 183 8.57 -6.49 13.67
N ALA A 184 9.02 -5.95 12.54
CA ALA A 184 10.21 -6.43 11.86
C ALA A 184 11.14 -5.26 11.47
N PHE A 185 12.44 -5.53 11.47
CA PHE A 185 13.49 -4.59 11.09
C PHE A 185 13.98 -4.95 9.68
N LEU A 186 13.88 -4.00 8.78
CA LEU A 186 14.37 -4.12 7.41
C LEU A 186 15.88 -3.83 7.32
N PRO A 187 16.59 -4.36 6.34
CA PRO A 187 18.04 -4.18 6.15
C PRO A 187 18.45 -2.74 5.90
#